data_3b9933ab7892b3f3c86476114ccb9853
#
_entry.id   3b9933ab7892b3f3c86476114ccb9853
#
_cell.length_a   1.000
_cell.length_b   1.000
_cell.length_c   1.000
_cell.angle_alpha   90.00
_cell.angle_beta   90.00
_cell.angle_gamma   90.00
#
_symmetry.space_group_name_H-M   'P 1'
#
loop_
_entity.id
_entity.type
_entity.pdbx_description
1 polymer ?
#
loop_
_entity_poly.entity_id
_entity_poly.type
_entity_poly.pdbx_seq_one_letter_code
_entity_poly.pdbx_strand_id
1 'polypeptide(L)'
;MTEFLQGHDVPESIYRASPEWAASDLKYGITNGLEALYQRKFGKDNPPKTTTPAMKFGSMAHKFVLEHSDFNKCYGLLDDKRSKVGKEKALVMQEQGVETYTSAELDTLIGIEQSVFKNDFAGSVLNNSSGKAEQSYWWTHPKTGLPC
;
A
#
# COMPACT_ATOMS: atom_id res chain seq x y z
N MET A 1 -26.61 15.28 8.31
CA MET A 1 -26.11 14.84 6.97
C MET A 1 -24.62 14.65 7.13
N THR A 2 -24.14 13.44 7.05
CA THR A 2 -22.70 13.13 7.17
C THR A 2 -22.08 13.46 5.82
N GLU A 3 -21.32 14.53 5.74
CA GLU A 3 -20.51 14.80 4.55
C GLU A 3 -19.43 13.74 4.50
N PHE A 4 -19.57 12.81 3.57
CA PHE A 4 -18.48 11.93 3.17
C PHE A 4 -17.53 12.76 2.33
N LEU A 5 -16.40 13.15 2.90
CA LEU A 5 -15.31 13.72 2.12
C LEU A 5 -14.72 12.59 1.27
N GLN A 6 -15.08 12.57 0.00
CA GLN A 6 -14.52 11.66 -0.97
C GLN A 6 -13.06 12.09 -1.21
N GLY A 7 -12.12 11.35 -0.63
CA GLY A 7 -10.70 11.55 -0.86
C GLY A 7 -10.34 11.11 -2.28
N HIS A 8 -9.97 12.03 -3.13
CA HIS A 8 -9.40 11.74 -4.44
C HIS A 8 -7.96 11.21 -4.25
N ASP A 9 -7.50 10.31 -5.12
CA ASP A 9 -6.15 9.78 -5.30
C ASP A 9 -5.07 10.43 -4.41
N VAL A 10 -5.13 10.16 -3.11
CA VAL A 10 -4.20 10.74 -2.13
C VAL A 10 -3.01 9.81 -2.04
N PRO A 11 -1.78 10.31 -2.23
CA PRO A 11 -0.58 9.51 -2.07
C PRO A 11 -0.57 8.77 -0.73
N GLU A 12 -0.18 7.51 -0.73
CA GLU A 12 -0.15 6.65 0.48
C GLU A 12 0.61 7.30 1.64
N SER A 13 1.69 8.05 1.34
CA SER A 13 2.46 8.79 2.34
C SER A 13 1.65 9.85 3.07
N ILE A 14 0.76 10.57 2.36
CA ILE A 14 -0.12 11.58 2.94
C ILE A 14 -1.22 10.90 3.75
N TYR A 15 -1.83 9.84 3.21
CA TYR A 15 -2.84 9.06 3.93
C TYR A 15 -2.29 8.47 5.23
N ARG A 16 -1.07 7.90 5.20
CA ARG A 16 -0.44 7.32 6.40
C ARG A 16 0.05 8.35 7.41
N ALA A 17 0.30 9.58 6.98
CA ALA A 17 0.69 10.69 7.87
C ALA A 17 -0.54 11.39 8.50
N SER A 18 -1.73 11.04 8.05
CA SER A 18 -2.99 11.62 8.51
C SER A 18 -3.20 11.36 10.01
N PRO A 19 -3.61 12.37 10.80
CA PRO A 19 -3.88 12.23 12.22
C PRO A 19 -5.16 11.46 12.54
N GLU A 20 -6.02 11.21 11.54
CA GLU A 20 -7.28 10.52 11.69
C GLU A 20 -7.09 9.06 12.16
N TRP A 21 -8.13 8.54 12.81
CA TRP A 21 -8.10 7.18 13.36
C TRP A 21 -8.43 6.14 12.31
N ALA A 22 -7.46 5.30 11.98
CA ALA A 22 -7.68 4.15 11.11
C ALA A 22 -8.24 2.95 11.89
N ALA A 23 -8.95 2.07 11.20
CA ALA A 23 -9.45 0.82 11.80
C ALA A 23 -8.32 -0.03 12.42
N SER A 24 -7.13 0.00 11.83
CA SER A 24 -5.93 -0.66 12.36
C SER A 24 -5.46 -0.07 13.69
N ASP A 25 -5.65 1.23 13.92
CA ASP A 25 -5.29 1.89 15.17
C ASP A 25 -6.25 1.47 16.28
N LEU A 26 -7.55 1.47 15.99
CA LEU A 26 -8.57 1.00 16.94
C LEU A 26 -8.34 -0.46 17.32
N LYS A 27 -8.08 -1.33 16.35
CA LYS A 27 -7.74 -2.74 16.60
C LYS A 27 -6.49 -2.88 17.47
N TYR A 28 -5.45 -2.09 17.22
CA TYR A 28 -4.24 -2.08 18.01
C TYR A 28 -4.53 -1.65 19.47
N GLY A 29 -5.34 -0.61 19.66
CA GLY A 29 -5.72 -0.13 21.00
C GLY A 29 -6.53 -1.15 21.79
N ILE A 30 -7.43 -1.90 21.14
CA ILE A 30 -8.17 -2.99 21.77
C ILE A 30 -7.22 -4.11 22.24
N THR A 31 -6.21 -4.43 21.46
CA THR A 31 -5.29 -5.55 21.75
C THR A 31 -4.21 -5.16 22.76
N ASN A 32 -3.69 -3.92 22.71
CA ASN A 32 -2.49 -3.50 23.45
C ASN A 32 -2.78 -2.42 24.50
N GLY A 33 -4.00 -1.92 24.57
CA GLY A 33 -4.40 -0.84 25.47
C GLY A 33 -4.25 0.57 24.88
N LEU A 34 -4.96 1.50 25.52
CA LEU A 34 -5.03 2.90 25.02
C LEU A 34 -3.71 3.64 25.14
N GLU A 35 -2.91 3.36 26.17
CA GLU A 35 -1.58 3.98 26.34
C GLU A 35 -0.65 3.56 25.20
N ALA A 36 -0.60 2.27 24.86
CA ALA A 36 0.19 1.77 23.75
C ALA A 36 -0.26 2.37 22.41
N LEU A 37 -1.56 2.55 22.24
CA LEU A 37 -2.13 3.21 21.08
C LEU A 37 -1.69 4.69 20.99
N TYR A 38 -1.77 5.41 22.10
CA TYR A 38 -1.33 6.79 22.19
C TYR A 38 0.16 6.94 21.85
N GLN A 39 1.00 6.12 22.45
CA GLN A 39 2.45 6.10 22.18
C GLN A 39 2.75 5.75 20.72
N ARG A 40 2.02 4.82 20.13
CA ARG A 40 2.16 4.46 18.73
C ARG A 40 1.81 5.61 17.79
N LYS A 41 0.81 6.43 18.11
CA LYS A 41 0.32 7.48 17.22
C LYS A 41 0.99 8.83 17.45
N PHE A 42 1.28 9.17 18.69
CA PHE A 42 1.75 10.48 19.10
C PHE A 42 3.09 10.45 19.86
N GLY A 43 3.60 9.27 20.19
CA GLY A 43 4.85 9.12 20.93
C GLY A 43 6.04 9.57 20.09
N LYS A 44 6.93 10.35 20.71
CA LYS A 44 8.15 10.91 20.07
C LYS A 44 9.17 9.83 19.70
N ASP A 45 9.14 8.69 20.41
CA ASP A 45 10.11 7.60 20.26
C ASP A 45 9.58 6.46 19.39
N ASN A 46 8.55 6.73 18.56
CA ASN A 46 7.99 5.72 17.68
C ASN A 46 8.93 5.53 16.47
N PRO A 47 9.75 4.48 16.44
CA PRO A 47 10.67 4.28 15.32
C PRO A 47 9.86 4.07 14.04
N PRO A 48 10.34 4.56 12.90
CA PRO A 48 9.69 4.32 11.62
C PRO A 48 9.58 2.81 11.41
N LYS A 49 8.38 2.36 11.01
CA LYS A 49 8.14 0.94 10.75
C LYS A 49 9.10 0.45 9.68
N THR A 50 9.97 -0.47 10.02
CA THR A 50 10.85 -1.14 9.06
C THR A 50 10.00 -1.96 8.11
N THR A 51 10.07 -1.65 6.83
CA THR A 51 9.37 -2.42 5.79
C THR A 51 10.11 -3.73 5.57
N THR A 52 9.47 -4.85 5.85
CA THR A 52 10.04 -6.18 5.60
C THR A 52 10.00 -6.53 4.11
N PRO A 53 10.85 -7.47 3.63
CA PRO A 53 10.76 -7.95 2.24
C PRO A 53 9.39 -8.47 1.86
N ALA A 54 8.70 -9.16 2.77
CA ALA A 54 7.34 -9.65 2.56
C ALA A 54 6.33 -8.51 2.39
N MET A 55 6.47 -7.42 3.17
CA MET A 55 5.62 -6.23 3.02
C MET A 55 5.87 -5.52 1.68
N LYS A 56 7.13 -5.43 1.26
CA LYS A 56 7.49 -4.87 -0.06
C LYS A 56 6.87 -5.67 -1.19
N PHE A 57 7.01 -6.99 -1.15
CA PHE A 57 6.39 -7.87 -2.14
C PHE A 57 4.87 -7.75 -2.12
N GLY A 58 4.24 -7.67 -0.95
CA GLY A 58 2.80 -7.45 -0.82
C GLY A 58 2.34 -6.14 -1.46
N SER A 59 3.04 -5.03 -1.21
CA SER A 59 2.75 -3.74 -1.85
C SER A 59 2.93 -3.79 -3.38
N MET A 60 3.96 -4.50 -3.84
CA MET A 60 4.22 -4.72 -5.26
C MET A 60 3.10 -5.54 -5.92
N ALA A 61 2.67 -6.65 -5.29
CA ALA A 61 1.58 -7.49 -5.78
C ALA A 61 0.25 -6.72 -5.83
N HIS A 62 -0.02 -5.93 -4.81
CA HIS A 62 -1.20 -5.09 -4.72
C HIS A 62 -1.25 -4.09 -5.89
N LYS A 63 -0.14 -3.38 -6.13
CA LYS A 63 -0.05 -2.42 -7.22
C LYS A 63 -0.09 -3.09 -8.60
N PHE A 64 0.50 -4.29 -8.74
CA PHE A 64 0.46 -5.06 -9.98
C PHE A 64 -0.97 -5.45 -10.38
N VAL A 65 -1.77 -5.90 -9.42
CA VAL A 65 -3.15 -6.38 -9.66
C VAL A 65 -4.14 -5.21 -9.81
N LEU A 66 -4.02 -4.17 -8.98
CA LEU A 66 -5.05 -3.13 -8.88
C LEU A 66 -4.72 -1.86 -9.66
N GLU A 67 -3.43 -1.55 -9.86
CA GLU A 67 -2.96 -0.33 -10.50
C GLU A 67 -1.93 -0.65 -11.60
N HIS A 68 -2.23 -1.60 -12.46
CA HIS A 68 -1.30 -2.12 -13.47
C HIS A 68 -0.67 -1.03 -14.36
N SER A 69 -1.44 0.01 -14.71
CA SER A 69 -0.96 1.15 -15.50
C SER A 69 0.16 1.94 -14.83
N ASP A 70 0.19 1.97 -13.50
CA ASP A 70 1.18 2.70 -12.72
C ASP A 70 2.33 1.81 -12.21
N PHE A 71 2.18 0.50 -12.33
CA PHE A 71 3.19 -0.45 -11.87
C PHE A 71 4.57 -0.16 -12.46
N ASN A 72 4.67 0.00 -13.77
CA ASN A 72 5.93 0.25 -14.47
C ASN A 72 6.58 1.61 -14.15
N LYS A 73 5.84 2.53 -13.53
CA LYS A 73 6.39 3.80 -13.04
C LYS A 73 7.11 3.66 -11.70
N CYS A 74 6.67 2.66 -10.90
CA CYS A 74 7.15 2.46 -9.54
C CYS A 74 8.13 1.28 -9.42
N TYR A 75 8.07 0.33 -10.35
CA TYR A 75 8.82 -0.92 -10.28
C TYR A 75 9.54 -1.23 -11.58
N GLY A 76 10.79 -1.71 -11.50
CA GLY A 76 11.63 -2.05 -12.65
C GLY A 76 12.28 -3.43 -12.53
N LEU A 77 12.34 -4.17 -13.64
CA LEU A 77 12.96 -5.49 -13.68
C LEU A 77 14.49 -5.39 -13.57
N LEU A 78 15.04 -6.13 -12.62
CA LEU A 78 16.48 -6.23 -12.44
C LEU A 78 16.86 -7.59 -11.84
N ASP A 79 17.23 -8.55 -12.69
CA ASP A 79 17.62 -9.89 -12.27
C ASP A 79 19.02 -9.95 -11.67
N ASP A 80 19.96 -9.25 -12.27
CA ASP A 80 21.34 -9.24 -11.81
C ASP A 80 21.60 -8.05 -10.87
N LYS A 81 21.45 -8.30 -9.58
CA LYS A 81 21.78 -7.34 -8.52
C LYS A 81 23.22 -7.49 -7.99
N ARG A 82 23.98 -8.49 -8.44
CA ARG A 82 25.30 -8.82 -7.90
C ARG A 82 26.46 -8.25 -8.71
N SER A 83 26.32 -8.17 -10.02
CA SER A 83 27.35 -7.59 -10.89
C SER A 83 27.53 -6.08 -10.65
N LYS A 84 28.67 -5.54 -11.08
CA LYS A 84 28.92 -4.10 -11.01
C LYS A 84 27.85 -3.31 -11.78
N VAL A 85 27.54 -3.77 -13.00
CA VAL A 85 26.50 -3.15 -13.85
C VAL A 85 25.12 -3.22 -13.21
N GLY A 86 24.76 -4.35 -12.58
CA GLY A 86 23.50 -4.51 -11.89
C GLY A 86 23.36 -3.58 -10.68
N LYS A 87 24.44 -3.41 -9.91
CA LYS A 87 24.47 -2.46 -8.79
C LYS A 87 24.33 -1.00 -9.25
N GLU A 88 24.99 -0.61 -10.33
CA GLU A 88 24.85 0.72 -10.90
C GLU A 88 23.43 0.96 -11.39
N LYS A 89 22.81 0.01 -12.09
CA LYS A 89 21.40 0.11 -12.50
C LYS A 89 20.45 0.21 -11.30
N ALA A 90 20.68 -0.58 -10.26
CA ALA A 90 19.86 -0.53 -9.05
C ALA A 90 19.91 0.85 -8.38
N LEU A 91 21.09 1.48 -8.33
CA LEU A 91 21.26 2.83 -7.79
C LEU A 91 20.50 3.87 -8.60
N VAL A 92 20.63 3.84 -9.93
CA VAL A 92 19.90 4.75 -10.83
C VAL A 92 18.38 4.60 -10.64
N MET A 93 17.86 3.38 -10.59
CA MET A 93 16.44 3.13 -10.34
C MET A 93 16.01 3.66 -8.98
N GLN A 94 16.82 3.44 -7.94
CA GLN A 94 16.54 3.93 -6.59
C GLN A 94 16.51 5.47 -6.53
N GLU A 95 17.43 6.15 -7.23
CA GLU A 95 17.45 7.63 -7.33
C GLU A 95 16.20 8.16 -8.03
N GLN A 96 15.64 7.39 -8.96
CA GLN A 96 14.39 7.69 -9.64
C GLN A 96 13.13 7.31 -8.83
N GLY A 97 13.28 6.75 -7.63
CA GLY A 97 12.19 6.26 -6.82
C GLY A 97 11.56 4.96 -7.33
N VAL A 98 12.25 4.22 -8.21
CA VAL A 98 11.80 2.96 -8.79
C VAL A 98 12.36 1.81 -7.96
N GLU A 99 11.49 0.97 -7.40
CA GLU A 99 11.88 -0.26 -6.71
C GLU A 99 12.15 -1.39 -7.72
N THR A 100 13.09 -2.28 -7.40
CA THR A 100 13.49 -3.34 -8.34
C THR A 100 12.90 -4.69 -7.95
N TYR A 101 12.46 -5.45 -8.95
CA TYR A 101 12.01 -6.84 -8.82
C TYR A 101 12.77 -7.77 -9.79
N THR A 102 12.73 -9.07 -9.54
CA THR A 102 13.35 -10.12 -10.34
C THR A 102 12.34 -10.80 -11.25
N SER A 103 12.80 -11.52 -12.28
CA SER A 103 11.92 -12.34 -13.14
C SER A 103 11.13 -13.36 -12.34
N ALA A 104 11.72 -13.99 -11.31
CA ALA A 104 11.01 -14.94 -10.46
C ALA A 104 9.88 -14.27 -9.64
N GLU A 105 10.09 -13.04 -9.18
CA GLU A 105 9.04 -12.25 -8.53
C GLU A 105 7.95 -11.88 -9.54
N LEU A 106 8.30 -11.53 -10.79
CA LEU A 106 7.33 -11.26 -11.85
C LEU A 106 6.46 -12.47 -12.15
N ASP A 107 7.05 -13.66 -12.30
CA ASP A 107 6.30 -14.90 -12.52
C ASP A 107 5.30 -15.15 -11.39
N THR A 108 5.70 -14.85 -10.15
CA THR A 108 4.82 -14.96 -8.98
C THR A 108 3.66 -13.94 -9.05
N LEU A 109 3.97 -12.69 -9.44
CA LEU A 109 2.95 -11.63 -9.61
C LEU A 109 1.93 -11.99 -10.67
N ILE A 110 2.38 -12.51 -11.82
CA ILE A 110 1.51 -12.98 -12.90
C ILE A 110 0.61 -14.12 -12.41
N GLY A 111 1.17 -15.07 -11.64
CA GLY A 111 0.39 -16.16 -11.05
C GLY A 111 -0.68 -15.65 -10.06
N ILE A 112 -0.36 -14.65 -9.25
CA ILE A 112 -1.33 -14.00 -8.34
C ILE A 112 -2.43 -13.32 -9.15
N GLU A 113 -2.07 -12.50 -10.13
CA GLU A 113 -3.02 -11.79 -10.99
C GLU A 113 -3.99 -12.78 -11.66
N GLN A 114 -3.45 -13.82 -12.31
CA GLN A 114 -4.26 -14.86 -12.95
C GLN A 114 -5.21 -15.54 -11.98
N SER A 115 -4.75 -15.83 -10.75
CA SER A 115 -5.58 -16.45 -9.72
C SER A 115 -6.73 -15.56 -9.27
N VAL A 116 -6.46 -14.27 -9.12
CA VAL A 116 -7.46 -13.26 -8.74
C VAL A 116 -8.52 -13.11 -9.83
N PHE A 117 -8.10 -12.95 -11.09
CA PHE A 117 -9.03 -12.77 -12.21
C PHE A 117 -9.77 -14.03 -12.61
N LYS A 118 -9.23 -15.22 -12.30
CA LYS A 118 -9.91 -16.51 -12.48
C LYS A 118 -11.03 -16.75 -11.45
N ASN A 119 -10.99 -16.07 -10.32
CA ASN A 119 -12.07 -16.12 -9.34
C ASN A 119 -13.26 -15.31 -9.86
N ASP A 120 -14.43 -15.94 -10.03
CA ASP A 120 -15.61 -15.32 -10.65
C ASP A 120 -16.05 -14.03 -9.95
N PHE A 121 -16.04 -14.02 -8.62
CA PHE A 121 -16.41 -12.83 -7.85
C PHE A 121 -15.36 -11.73 -7.95
N ALA A 122 -14.10 -12.04 -7.63
CA ALA A 122 -13.02 -11.05 -7.66
C ALA A 122 -12.80 -10.50 -9.07
N GLY A 123 -12.79 -11.38 -10.09
CA GLY A 123 -12.68 -10.98 -11.49
C GLY A 123 -13.83 -10.07 -11.94
N SER A 124 -15.08 -10.37 -11.55
CA SER A 124 -16.22 -9.51 -11.89
C SER A 124 -16.15 -8.13 -11.26
N VAL A 125 -15.65 -8.03 -10.02
CA VAL A 125 -15.49 -6.74 -9.33
C VAL A 125 -14.35 -5.92 -9.95
N LEU A 126 -13.20 -6.53 -10.20
CA LEU A 126 -12.02 -5.82 -10.70
C LEU A 126 -12.13 -5.45 -12.20
N ASN A 127 -12.86 -6.22 -12.99
CA ASN A 127 -13.15 -5.88 -14.39
C ASN A 127 -14.25 -4.81 -14.54
N ASN A 128 -14.86 -4.38 -13.43
CA ASN A 128 -15.88 -3.33 -13.49
C ASN A 128 -15.24 -1.97 -13.76
N SER A 129 -15.37 -1.48 -14.97
CA SER A 129 -14.81 -0.21 -15.44
C SER A 129 -15.33 1.04 -14.69
N SER A 130 -16.40 0.91 -13.91
CA SER A 130 -16.93 2.00 -13.08
C SER A 130 -16.29 2.07 -11.69
N GLY A 131 -15.53 1.05 -11.29
CA GLY A 131 -14.79 1.01 -10.04
C GLY A 131 -13.49 1.80 -10.12
N LYS A 132 -13.08 2.37 -8.99
CA LYS A 132 -11.73 2.91 -8.80
C LYS A 132 -11.05 2.13 -7.69
N ALA A 133 -9.84 1.62 -7.95
CA ALA A 133 -9.02 0.98 -6.94
C ALA A 133 -8.39 2.04 -6.01
N GLU A 134 -8.04 1.62 -4.81
CA GLU A 134 -7.22 2.38 -3.85
C GLU A 134 -7.76 3.77 -3.47
N GLN A 135 -9.07 3.90 -3.26
CA GLN A 135 -9.65 5.16 -2.80
C GLN A 135 -9.55 5.31 -1.29
N SER A 136 -9.03 6.45 -0.83
CA SER A 136 -9.01 6.83 0.57
C SER A 136 -10.29 7.60 0.91
N TYR A 137 -10.89 7.28 2.06
CA TYR A 137 -12.09 7.94 2.54
C TYR A 137 -11.83 8.49 3.93
N TRP A 138 -12.28 9.71 4.18
CA TRP A 138 -12.30 10.33 5.49
C TRP A 138 -13.74 10.63 5.88
N TRP A 139 -14.08 10.40 7.13
CA TRP A 139 -15.39 10.74 7.66
C TRP A 139 -15.30 11.11 9.13
N THR A 140 -16.31 11.79 9.64
CA THR A 140 -16.47 12.02 11.07
C THR A 140 -17.47 11.00 11.63
N HIS A 141 -17.08 10.27 12.66
CA HIS A 141 -17.95 9.26 13.27
C HIS A 141 -19.18 9.97 13.89
N PRO A 142 -20.42 9.63 13.48
CA PRO A 142 -21.60 10.44 13.78
C PRO A 142 -21.97 10.50 15.26
N LYS A 143 -21.57 9.49 16.05
CA LYS A 143 -21.88 9.45 17.51
C LYS A 143 -20.78 10.07 18.35
N THR A 144 -19.54 10.02 17.95
CA THR A 144 -18.38 10.46 18.77
C THR A 144 -17.76 11.76 18.30
N GLY A 145 -18.04 12.18 17.07
CA GLY A 145 -17.41 13.34 16.46
C GLY A 145 -15.92 13.15 16.13
N LEU A 146 -15.40 11.93 16.25
CA LEU A 146 -14.00 11.65 15.96
C LEU A 146 -13.76 11.58 14.45
N PRO A 147 -12.66 12.18 13.96
CA PRO A 147 -12.23 12.05 12.58
C PRO A 147 -11.65 10.65 12.36
N CYS A 148 -12.05 9.99 11.26
CA CYS A 148 -11.67 8.63 10.87
C CYS A 148 -11.12 8.61 9.46
#